data_9540acc0669c04ac0b07f5099c5ad201
#
_entry.id   9540acc0669c04ac0b07f5099c5ad201
#
_cell.length_a   1.000
_cell.length_b   1.000
_cell.length_c   1.000
_cell.angle_alpha   90.00
_cell.angle_beta   90.00
_cell.angle_gamma   90.00
#
_symmetry.space_group_name_H-M   'P 1'
#
loop_
_entity.id
_entity.type
_entity.pdbx_description
1 polymer ?
#
loop_
_entity_poly.entity_id
_entity_poly.type
_entity_poly.pdbx_seq_one_letter_code
_entity_poly.pdbx_strand_id
1 'polypeptide(L)'
;MKKILLVVADYYKDVSKSLIKSSKKELDNFSLRIIKVPGVFEIPVTISRNIKKYDAFIALGCVIKGETPHFDFISSSSTQAIMDLSVKHKKPIGNGIITCLNMKQAKARGKKGKEASLAVISVLSQ
;
A
#
# COMPACT_ATOMS: atom_id res chain seq x y z
N MET A 1 -4.16 8.67 -19.78
CA MET A 1 -3.76 7.66 -18.79
C MET A 1 -4.29 7.99 -17.42
N LYS A 2 -4.82 7.01 -16.74
CA LYS A 2 -5.19 7.18 -15.33
C LYS A 2 -3.92 7.27 -14.47
N LYS A 3 -4.01 8.05 -13.40
CA LYS A 3 -2.89 8.32 -12.50
C LYS A 3 -3.02 7.50 -11.22
N ILE A 4 -1.97 6.77 -10.88
CA ILE A 4 -1.90 5.96 -9.67
C ILE A 4 -0.74 6.42 -8.80
N LEU A 5 -1.00 6.60 -7.52
CA LEU A 5 0.04 6.93 -6.54
C LEU A 5 0.34 5.69 -5.68
N LEU A 6 1.60 5.28 -5.68
CA LEU A 6 2.10 4.28 -4.75
C LEU A 6 2.65 5.01 -3.52
N VAL A 7 2.07 4.71 -2.35
CA VAL A 7 2.55 5.25 -1.08
C VAL A 7 3.25 4.12 -0.34
N VAL A 8 4.54 4.25 -0.14
CA VAL A 8 5.40 3.17 0.32
C VAL A 8 6.01 3.50 1.68
N ALA A 9 5.71 2.67 2.67
CA ALA A 9 6.40 2.73 3.96
C ALA A 9 7.78 2.09 3.80
N ASP A 10 8.83 2.89 3.89
CA ASP A 10 10.19 2.48 3.53
C ASP A 10 11.03 2.09 4.75
N TYR A 11 10.40 1.56 5.79
CA TYR A 11 11.10 1.16 7.01
C TYR A 11 11.99 -0.08 6.77
N TYR A 12 11.46 -1.13 6.15
CA TYR A 12 12.19 -2.33 5.77
C TYR A 12 12.52 -2.25 4.28
N LYS A 13 13.70 -1.74 3.94
CA LYS A 13 14.02 -1.36 2.56
C LYS A 13 13.98 -2.50 1.55
N ASP A 14 14.48 -3.69 1.91
CA ASP A 14 14.47 -4.83 1.00
C ASP A 14 13.05 -5.32 0.71
N VAL A 15 12.19 -5.30 1.73
CA VAL A 15 10.78 -5.66 1.59
C VAL A 15 10.07 -4.64 0.72
N SER A 16 10.31 -3.35 0.96
CA SER A 16 9.71 -2.26 0.17
C SER A 16 10.06 -2.37 -1.30
N LYS A 17 11.33 -2.63 -1.63
CA LYS A 17 11.77 -2.81 -3.01
C LYS A 17 11.04 -3.94 -3.71
N SER A 18 10.88 -5.06 -3.01
CA SER A 18 10.17 -6.23 -3.54
C SER A 18 8.71 -5.93 -3.81
N LEU A 19 8.04 -5.24 -2.89
CA LEU A 19 6.65 -4.84 -3.04
C LEU A 19 6.47 -3.86 -4.21
N ILE A 20 7.34 -2.87 -4.32
CA ILE A 20 7.31 -1.91 -5.42
C ILE A 20 7.48 -2.62 -6.76
N LYS A 21 8.46 -3.50 -6.85
CA LYS A 21 8.76 -4.23 -8.08
C LYS A 21 7.56 -5.06 -8.56
N SER A 22 6.96 -5.83 -7.68
CA SER A 22 5.82 -6.68 -8.03
C SER A 22 4.58 -5.86 -8.38
N SER A 23 4.38 -4.72 -7.73
CA SER A 23 3.28 -3.80 -8.02
C SER A 23 3.45 -3.15 -9.38
N LYS A 24 4.62 -2.60 -9.68
CA LYS A 24 4.88 -1.86 -10.92
C LYS A 24 4.73 -2.71 -12.16
N LYS A 25 5.02 -3.99 -12.09
CA LYS A 25 4.91 -4.90 -13.23
C LYS A 25 3.51 -4.92 -13.83
N GLU A 26 2.49 -4.68 -13.03
CA GLU A 26 1.09 -4.74 -13.46
C GLU A 26 0.56 -3.39 -13.93
N LEU A 27 1.36 -2.33 -13.87
CA LEU A 27 0.88 -0.96 -14.01
C LEU A 27 1.45 -0.21 -15.23
N ASP A 28 1.89 -0.91 -16.26
CA ASP A 28 2.51 -0.32 -17.45
C ASP A 28 1.59 0.67 -18.18
N ASN A 29 0.28 0.49 -18.10
CA ASN A 29 -0.69 1.33 -18.79
C ASN A 29 -1.17 2.52 -17.95
N PHE A 30 -0.46 2.83 -16.87
CA PHE A 30 -0.85 3.89 -15.94
C PHE A 30 0.28 4.91 -15.76
N SER A 31 -0.09 6.13 -15.43
CA SER A 31 0.87 7.14 -15.00
C SER A 31 1.14 6.94 -13.51
N LEU A 32 2.37 6.64 -13.15
CA LEU A 32 2.74 6.29 -11.79
C LEU A 32 3.57 7.35 -11.11
N ARG A 33 3.33 7.52 -9.82
CA ARG A 33 4.22 8.26 -8.93
C ARG A 33 4.40 7.47 -7.66
N ILE A 34 5.57 7.55 -7.05
CA ILE A 34 5.88 6.89 -5.78
C ILE A 34 6.22 7.96 -4.76
N ILE A 35 5.56 7.91 -3.61
CA ILE A 35 5.90 8.71 -2.44
C ILE A 35 6.31 7.74 -1.33
N LYS A 36 7.51 7.91 -0.80
CA LYS A 36 8.00 7.12 0.32
C LYS A 36 7.73 7.85 1.62
N VAL A 37 7.26 7.09 2.62
CA VAL A 37 6.99 7.60 3.96
C VAL A 37 7.75 6.74 4.98
N PRO A 38 7.99 7.25 6.21
CA PRO A 38 8.78 6.52 7.19
C PRO A 38 8.19 5.18 7.61
N GLY A 39 6.89 5.12 7.83
CA GLY A 39 6.23 3.92 8.30
C GLY A 39 4.81 3.80 7.83
N VAL A 40 4.18 2.67 8.14
CA VAL A 40 2.79 2.39 7.74
C VAL A 40 1.81 3.41 8.32
N PHE A 41 2.10 3.94 9.51
CA PHE A 41 1.25 4.94 10.16
C PHE A 41 1.07 6.20 9.30
N GLU A 42 2.05 6.56 8.47
CA GLU A 42 2.00 7.75 7.63
C GLU A 42 1.33 7.53 6.27
N ILE A 43 0.95 6.31 5.95
CA ILE A 43 0.33 6.00 4.64
C ILE A 43 -1.05 6.64 4.50
N PRO A 44 -1.99 6.48 5.45
CA PRO A 44 -3.34 7.03 5.26
C PRO A 44 -3.37 8.54 5.07
N VAL A 45 -2.62 9.30 5.86
CA VAL A 45 -2.61 10.76 5.74
C VAL A 45 -1.99 11.20 4.41
N THR A 46 -1.00 10.49 3.92
CA THR A 46 -0.37 10.80 2.63
C THR A 46 -1.36 10.58 1.49
N ILE A 47 -2.12 9.49 1.54
CA ILE A 47 -3.20 9.25 0.57
C ILE A 47 -4.25 10.36 0.65
N SER A 48 -4.68 10.69 1.86
CA SER A 48 -5.69 11.74 2.09
C SER A 48 -5.25 13.08 1.49
N ARG A 49 -3.99 13.47 1.67
CA ARG A 49 -3.45 14.71 1.12
C ARG A 49 -3.42 14.73 -0.40
N ASN A 50 -3.40 13.57 -1.03
CA ASN A 50 -3.30 13.43 -2.49
C ASN A 50 -4.59 12.92 -3.13
N ILE A 51 -5.66 12.83 -2.38
CA ILE A 51 -6.88 12.12 -2.81
C ILE A 51 -7.50 12.70 -4.09
N LYS A 52 -7.37 14.00 -4.31
CA LYS A 52 -7.93 14.66 -5.49
C LYS A 52 -7.02 14.62 -6.70
N LYS A 53 -5.76 14.24 -6.52
CA LYS A 53 -4.75 14.34 -7.58
C LYS A 53 -4.57 13.06 -8.38
N TYR A 54 -5.07 11.93 -7.87
CA TYR A 54 -4.88 10.61 -8.48
C TYR A 54 -6.20 9.89 -8.60
N ASP A 55 -6.27 8.97 -9.55
CA ASP A 55 -7.46 8.14 -9.78
C ASP A 55 -7.52 6.94 -8.84
N ALA A 56 -6.35 6.48 -8.40
CA ALA A 56 -6.24 5.33 -7.52
C ALA A 56 -4.94 5.38 -6.73
N PHE A 57 -4.86 4.56 -5.70
CA PHE A 57 -3.71 4.52 -4.79
C PHE A 57 -3.34 3.08 -4.48
N ILE A 58 -2.08 2.85 -4.20
CA ILE A 58 -1.60 1.55 -3.73
C ILE A 58 -0.74 1.79 -2.50
N ALA A 59 -1.16 1.22 -1.38
CA ALA A 59 -0.44 1.30 -0.11
C ALA A 59 0.48 0.08 0.00
N LEU A 60 1.77 0.32 0.11
CA LEU A 60 2.77 -0.73 0.23
C LEU A 60 3.57 -0.54 1.50
N GLY A 61 3.75 -1.60 2.25
CA GLY A 61 4.53 -1.55 3.47
C GLY A 61 4.51 -2.88 4.21
N CYS A 62 5.20 -2.90 5.35
CA CYS A 62 5.33 -4.11 6.14
C CYS A 62 5.28 -3.75 7.62
N VAL A 63 4.46 -4.47 8.36
CA VAL A 63 4.43 -4.41 9.82
C VAL A 63 4.84 -5.79 10.34
N ILE A 64 5.88 -5.83 11.17
CA ILE A 64 6.35 -7.06 11.78
C ILE A 64 5.98 -7.03 13.27
N LYS A 65 5.41 -8.13 13.75
CA LYS A 65 4.99 -8.25 15.15
C LYS A 65 6.18 -8.11 16.09
N GLY A 66 6.04 -7.21 17.08
CA GLY A 66 7.01 -7.04 18.15
C GLY A 66 6.46 -7.53 19.48
N GLU A 67 7.13 -7.17 20.57
CA GLU A 67 6.74 -7.57 21.92
C GLU A 67 5.57 -6.74 22.47
N THR A 68 5.28 -5.60 21.85
CA THR A 68 4.20 -4.70 22.30
C THR A 68 2.95 -4.86 21.40
N PRO A 69 1.78 -4.37 21.83
CA PRO A 69 0.57 -4.40 20.99
C PRO A 69 0.60 -3.44 19.82
N HIS A 70 1.70 -2.74 19.59
CA HIS A 70 1.86 -1.77 18.50
C HIS A 70 1.51 -2.36 17.13
N PHE A 71 1.90 -3.61 16.88
CA PHE A 71 1.59 -4.34 15.65
C PHE A 71 0.08 -4.36 15.36
N ASP A 72 -0.72 -4.74 16.38
CA ASP A 72 -2.17 -4.85 16.20
C ASP A 72 -2.81 -3.47 16.00
N PHE A 73 -2.37 -2.46 16.73
CA PHE A 73 -2.89 -1.10 16.60
C PHE A 73 -2.59 -0.52 15.21
N ILE A 74 -1.36 -0.64 14.74
CA ILE A 74 -0.97 -0.10 13.43
C ILE A 74 -1.69 -0.86 12.30
N SER A 75 -1.75 -2.18 12.38
CA SER A 75 -2.39 -3.00 11.35
C SER A 75 -3.88 -2.70 11.25
N SER A 76 -4.57 -2.65 12.37
CA SER A 76 -6.01 -2.37 12.42
C SER A 76 -6.33 -0.94 12.02
N SER A 77 -5.63 0.04 12.57
CA SER A 77 -5.88 1.47 12.31
C SER A 77 -5.61 1.84 10.86
N SER A 78 -4.50 1.36 10.29
CA SER A 78 -4.15 1.68 8.91
C SER A 78 -5.12 1.03 7.93
N THR A 79 -5.51 -0.21 8.17
CA THR A 79 -6.49 -0.91 7.33
C THR A 79 -7.84 -0.19 7.33
N GLN A 80 -8.33 0.19 8.51
CA GLN A 80 -9.59 0.89 8.61
C GLN A 80 -9.55 2.26 7.93
N ALA A 81 -8.49 3.02 8.14
CA ALA A 81 -8.34 4.34 7.54
C ALA A 81 -8.31 4.26 6.01
N ILE A 82 -7.62 3.29 5.45
CA ILE A 82 -7.53 3.07 4.00
C ILE A 82 -8.91 2.70 3.44
N MET A 83 -9.62 1.81 4.11
CA MET A 83 -10.97 1.41 3.70
C MET A 83 -11.91 2.61 3.69
N ASP A 84 -11.89 3.42 4.76
CA ASP A 84 -12.74 4.60 4.87
C ASP A 84 -12.46 5.61 3.77
N LEU A 85 -11.19 5.85 3.46
CA LEU A 85 -10.80 6.76 2.39
C LEU A 85 -11.30 6.28 1.02
N SER A 86 -11.15 5.00 0.73
CA SER A 86 -11.54 4.46 -0.56
C SER A 86 -13.05 4.53 -0.78
N VAL A 87 -13.81 4.20 0.22
CA VAL A 87 -15.28 4.22 0.15
C VAL A 87 -15.81 5.66 0.07
N LYS A 88 -15.29 6.55 0.93
CA LYS A 88 -15.70 7.95 0.97
C LYS A 88 -15.46 8.66 -0.37
N HIS A 89 -14.30 8.44 -0.97
CA HIS A 89 -13.92 9.16 -2.18
C HIS A 89 -14.18 8.39 -3.46
N LYS A 90 -14.68 7.16 -3.36
CA LYS A 90 -15.00 6.30 -4.51
C LYS A 90 -13.78 6.08 -5.41
N LYS A 91 -12.61 5.94 -4.80
CA LYS A 91 -11.35 5.68 -5.48
C LYS A 91 -10.72 4.41 -4.90
N PRO A 92 -10.31 3.45 -5.75
CA PRO A 92 -9.72 2.23 -5.22
C PRO A 92 -8.38 2.50 -4.56
N ILE A 93 -8.16 1.84 -3.44
CA ILE A 93 -6.87 1.83 -2.75
C ILE A 93 -6.46 0.38 -2.59
N GLY A 94 -5.42 -0.03 -3.31
CA GLY A 94 -4.89 -1.38 -3.19
C GLY A 94 -4.13 -1.53 -1.87
N ASN A 95 -4.49 -2.52 -1.07
CA ASN A 95 -3.84 -2.76 0.20
C ASN A 95 -2.71 -3.78 0.05
N GLY A 96 -1.50 -3.29 -0.12
CA GLY A 96 -0.27 -4.09 -0.15
C GLY A 96 0.53 -3.98 1.14
N ILE A 97 -0.12 -3.60 2.24
CA ILE A 97 0.52 -3.61 3.55
C ILE A 97 0.48 -5.03 4.10
N ILE A 98 1.66 -5.64 4.23
CA ILE A 98 1.76 -6.99 4.78
C ILE A 98 1.99 -6.94 6.28
N THR A 99 1.35 -7.86 6.98
CA THR A 99 1.49 -8.01 8.44
C THR A 99 2.10 -9.38 8.71
N CYS A 100 3.28 -9.41 9.29
CA CYS A 100 4.09 -10.60 9.41
C CYS A 100 4.55 -10.83 10.84
N LEU A 101 4.81 -12.08 11.18
CA LEU A 101 5.33 -12.43 12.50
C LEU A 101 6.85 -12.24 12.57
N ASN A 102 7.54 -12.29 11.44
CA ASN A 102 9.01 -12.17 11.37
C ASN A 102 9.47 -11.74 9.98
N MET A 103 10.75 -11.41 9.87
CA MET A 103 11.35 -10.94 8.63
C MET A 103 11.34 -12.00 7.52
N LYS A 104 11.46 -13.27 7.87
CA LYS A 104 11.43 -14.35 6.89
C LYS A 104 10.08 -14.37 6.15
N GLN A 105 8.98 -14.23 6.89
CA GLN A 105 7.64 -14.12 6.29
C GLN A 105 7.53 -12.89 5.41
N ALA A 106 8.05 -11.76 5.88
CA ALA A 106 8.00 -10.50 5.13
C ALA A 106 8.71 -10.64 3.78
N LYS A 107 9.89 -11.21 3.76
CA LYS A 107 10.65 -11.43 2.52
C LYS A 107 9.96 -12.39 1.56
N ALA A 108 9.20 -13.35 2.08
CA ALA A 108 8.48 -14.33 1.28
C ALA A 108 7.20 -13.76 0.63
N ARG A 109 6.74 -12.58 1.06
CA ARG A 109 5.45 -12.00 0.63
C ARG A 109 5.58 -10.82 -0.32
N GLY A 110 6.70 -10.69 -1.02
CA GLY A 110 6.93 -9.58 -1.96
C GLY A 110 5.90 -9.49 -3.08
N LYS A 111 5.22 -10.59 -3.41
CA LYS A 111 4.17 -10.61 -4.44
C LYS A 111 2.88 -9.93 -4.02
N LYS A 112 2.76 -9.51 -2.77
CA LYS A 112 1.58 -8.79 -2.31
C LYS A 112 1.37 -7.47 -3.06
N GLY A 113 2.45 -6.85 -3.55
CA GLY A 113 2.35 -5.67 -4.41
C GLY A 113 1.58 -5.95 -5.69
N LYS A 114 1.80 -7.11 -6.29
CA LYS A 114 1.04 -7.54 -7.47
C LYS A 114 -0.45 -7.67 -7.16
N GLU A 115 -0.80 -8.31 -6.06
CA GLU A 115 -2.20 -8.49 -5.66
C GLU A 115 -2.89 -7.13 -5.45
N ALA A 116 -2.20 -6.20 -4.79
CA ALA A 116 -2.74 -4.86 -4.56
C ALA A 116 -2.98 -4.12 -5.87
N SER A 117 -2.05 -4.23 -6.82
CA SER A 117 -2.19 -3.61 -8.15
C SER A 117 -3.36 -4.20 -8.93
N LEU A 118 -3.49 -5.52 -8.93
CA LEU A 118 -4.60 -6.19 -9.64
C LEU A 118 -5.94 -5.81 -9.03
N ALA A 119 -6.03 -5.65 -7.72
CA ALA A 119 -7.25 -5.20 -7.06
C ALA A 119 -7.66 -3.81 -7.53
N VAL A 120 -6.71 -2.88 -7.63
CA VAL A 120 -6.96 -1.53 -8.13
C VAL A 120 -7.43 -1.56 -9.58
N ILE A 121 -6.75 -2.31 -10.43
CA ILE A 121 -7.11 -2.44 -11.85
C ILE A 121 -8.54 -2.97 -11.98
N SER A 122 -8.89 -3.97 -11.19
CA SER A 122 -10.22 -4.56 -11.18
C SER A 122 -11.32 -3.51 -10.92
N VAL A 123 -11.10 -2.64 -9.95
CA VAL A 123 -12.08 -1.58 -9.62
C VAL A 123 -12.10 -0.51 -10.71
N LEU A 124 -10.95 -0.08 -11.20
CA LEU A 124 -10.88 0.93 -12.26
C LEU A 124 -11.51 0.47 -13.57
N SER A 125 -11.60 -0.83 -13.78
CA SER A 125 -12.18 -1.43 -15.01
C SER A 125 -13.68 -1.62 -14.96
N GLN A 126 -14.30 -1.29 -13.85
CA GLN A 126 -15.77 -1.38 -13.73
C GLN A 126 -16.50 -0.38 -14.64
#